data_d69912218bb8d813775d5dfbf47f0852
#
_entry.id   d69912218bb8d813775d5dfbf47f0852
#
_cell.length_a   1.000
_cell.length_b   1.000
_cell.length_c   1.000
_cell.angle_alpha   90.00
_cell.angle_beta   90.00
_cell.angle_gamma   90.00
#
_symmetry.space_group_name_H-M   'P 1'
#
loop_
_entity.id
_entity.type
_entity.pdbx_description
1 polymer ?
#
loop_
_entity_poly.entity_id
_entity_poly.type
_entity_poly.pdbx_seq_one_letter_code
_entity_poly.pdbx_strand_id
1 'polypeptide(L)'
;MQTNYDLTNTGSKHTFYVAPGVWGLKTVFVNLYFIKAPSVPGEADSWVMVDAGMYGSASKIKKAAEELFGKFNWPKAILLTHGHFDHVGALKELALEWDVPVYAHNMELPYLTGLSNYPPPDPSVGGGGMAYLSFMYPKKPIDITSNIELLPDDGTIPGLPDWRWIETPGHTPGHVSFYREYDRVLLAGDAFVTRHGESVTSVMTQKREVHGPPAYFTPDWISAQRSVEKLASLQPEIAATGHGMPIQGQDLQEQLRALASNFRAMAVPKQGRYVAEPAIANEQGVVTVPPPVGNPIGKTLLTVGLLSAAGVALVLWNKQKKQAATRKNILYHNRPTSGAPYAVTIEEDNPNAYTNNYP
;
A
#
# COMPACT_ATOMS: atom_id res chain seq x y z
N MET A 1 28.67 1.91 21.15
CA MET A 1 27.77 0.92 21.78
C MET A 1 26.66 0.66 20.78
N GLN A 2 26.59 -0.53 20.19
CA GLN A 2 25.47 -0.92 19.33
C GLN A 2 24.26 -1.20 20.23
N THR A 3 23.29 -0.32 20.24
CA THR A 3 22.00 -0.56 20.90
C THR A 3 21.14 -1.44 19.97
N ASN A 4 21.20 -2.76 20.19
CA ASN A 4 20.25 -3.67 19.56
C ASN A 4 18.87 -3.42 20.20
N TYR A 5 17.98 -2.74 19.49
CA TYR A 5 16.60 -2.59 19.91
C TYR A 5 15.86 -3.92 19.66
N ASP A 6 15.10 -4.36 20.65
CA ASP A 6 14.21 -5.52 20.51
C ASP A 6 13.01 -5.15 19.64
N LEU A 7 13.09 -5.44 18.35
CA LEU A 7 12.02 -5.19 17.38
C LEU A 7 10.80 -6.13 17.57
N THR A 8 10.83 -7.02 18.56
CA THR A 8 9.68 -7.88 18.89
C THR A 8 8.82 -7.29 20.00
N ASN A 9 9.31 -6.29 20.74
CA ASN A 9 8.56 -5.64 21.80
C ASN A 9 7.45 -4.75 21.19
N THR A 10 6.21 -5.15 21.34
CA THR A 10 5.04 -4.44 20.84
C THR A 10 4.51 -3.47 21.90
N GLY A 11 4.47 -2.19 21.61
CA GLY A 11 3.86 -1.19 22.48
C GLY A 11 2.35 -1.38 22.67
N SER A 12 1.69 -2.08 21.74
CA SER A 12 0.30 -2.50 21.79
C SER A 12 0.11 -3.84 21.10
N LYS A 13 -1.07 -4.43 21.27
CA LYS A 13 -1.45 -5.71 20.64
C LYS A 13 -1.46 -5.67 19.09
N HIS A 14 -1.49 -4.46 18.51
CA HIS A 14 -1.70 -4.23 17.09
C HIS A 14 -0.49 -3.59 16.41
N THR A 15 0.47 -3.05 17.17
CA THR A 15 1.64 -2.33 16.69
C THR A 15 2.91 -3.16 16.85
N PHE A 16 3.94 -2.81 16.07
CA PHE A 16 5.29 -3.30 16.25
C PHE A 16 6.21 -2.15 16.64
N TYR A 17 7.21 -2.45 17.44
CA TYR A 17 8.20 -1.47 17.89
C TYR A 17 9.23 -1.18 16.79
N VAL A 18 9.61 0.07 16.65
CA VAL A 18 10.67 0.53 15.72
C VAL A 18 11.87 1.06 16.51
N ALA A 19 11.63 2.06 17.36
CA ALA A 19 12.64 2.73 18.17
C ALA A 19 11.95 3.41 19.38
N PRO A 20 12.68 3.95 20.36
CA PRO A 20 12.07 4.72 21.45
C PRO A 20 11.14 5.81 20.93
N GLY A 21 9.86 5.75 21.32
CA GLY A 21 8.83 6.68 20.87
C GLY A 21 8.35 6.50 19.43
N VAL A 22 8.70 5.40 18.76
CA VAL A 22 8.27 5.10 17.39
C VAL A 22 7.68 3.70 17.28
N TRP A 23 6.44 3.61 16.82
CA TRP A 23 5.75 2.35 16.59
C TRP A 23 5.19 2.29 15.17
N GLY A 24 5.17 1.11 14.59
CA GLY A 24 4.54 0.86 13.29
C GLY A 24 3.24 0.08 13.45
N LEU A 25 2.30 0.34 12.55
CA LEU A 25 1.07 -0.43 12.39
C LEU A 25 0.98 -0.93 10.96
N LYS A 26 0.83 -2.24 10.79
CA LYS A 26 0.63 -2.83 9.47
C LYS A 26 -0.86 -2.92 9.12
N THR A 27 -1.25 -2.34 8.00
CA THR A 27 -2.59 -2.45 7.42
C THR A 27 -2.51 -3.26 6.12
N VAL A 28 -2.91 -4.52 6.16
CA VAL A 28 -2.79 -5.49 5.05
C VAL A 28 -1.33 -5.73 4.65
N PHE A 29 -0.76 -4.91 3.77
CA PHE A 29 0.61 -5.03 3.27
C PHE A 29 1.45 -3.75 3.41
N VAL A 30 0.85 -2.63 3.85
CA VAL A 30 1.49 -1.33 4.03
C VAL A 30 1.60 -0.98 5.50
N ASN A 31 2.63 -0.24 5.87
CA ASN A 31 2.87 0.26 7.22
C ASN A 31 2.55 1.76 7.30
N LEU A 32 2.12 2.17 8.46
CA LEU A 32 2.07 3.55 8.92
C LEU A 32 2.77 3.63 10.28
N TYR A 33 3.11 4.84 10.72
CA TYR A 33 3.90 4.99 11.95
C TYR A 33 3.29 6.01 12.90
N PHE A 34 3.49 5.76 14.19
CA PHE A 34 3.17 6.66 15.29
C PHE A 34 4.47 7.14 15.91
N ILE A 35 4.65 8.44 16.03
CA ILE A 35 5.83 9.07 16.62
C ILE A 35 5.38 9.86 17.83
N LYS A 36 5.87 9.49 19.03
CA LYS A 36 5.70 10.28 20.23
C LYS A 36 6.57 11.53 20.13
N ALA A 37 5.97 12.69 20.29
CA ALA A 37 6.72 13.96 20.38
C ALA A 37 7.40 14.08 21.74
N PRO A 38 8.43 14.93 21.87
CA PRO A 38 9.04 15.23 23.17
C PRO A 38 8.00 15.66 24.20
N SER A 39 8.06 15.07 25.40
CA SER A 39 7.09 15.38 26.46
C SER A 39 7.38 16.74 27.05
N VAL A 40 6.33 17.56 27.23
CA VAL A 40 6.39 18.82 27.96
C VAL A 40 5.88 18.55 29.36
N PRO A 41 6.64 18.89 30.42
CA PRO A 41 6.21 18.67 31.81
C PRO A 41 4.85 19.30 32.08
N GLY A 42 3.89 18.49 32.55
CA GLY A 42 2.54 18.95 32.90
C GLY A 42 1.54 18.92 31.73
N GLU A 43 1.96 18.57 30.51
CA GLU A 43 1.09 18.37 29.36
C GLU A 43 0.86 16.88 29.09
N ALA A 44 -0.26 16.56 28.43
CA ALA A 44 -0.50 15.22 27.90
C ALA A 44 0.53 14.88 26.80
N ASP A 45 0.87 13.60 26.68
CA ASP A 45 1.74 13.12 25.62
C ASP A 45 1.19 13.54 24.25
N SER A 46 2.02 14.21 23.45
CA SER A 46 1.68 14.56 22.09
C SER A 46 2.35 13.60 21.09
N TRP A 47 1.75 13.42 19.93
CA TRP A 47 2.23 12.49 18.91
C TRP A 47 1.81 12.92 17.52
N VAL A 48 2.48 12.34 16.54
CA VAL A 48 2.26 12.58 15.11
C VAL A 48 2.11 11.23 14.40
N MET A 49 1.26 11.16 13.41
CA MET A 49 1.10 9.98 12.55
C MET A 49 1.83 10.18 11.23
N VAL A 50 2.48 9.15 10.71
CA VAL A 50 3.08 9.11 9.37
C VAL A 50 2.32 8.12 8.53
N ASP A 51 1.75 8.59 7.41
CA ASP A 51 0.83 7.88 6.51
C ASP A 51 -0.47 7.43 7.19
N ALA A 52 -1.43 6.95 6.41
CA ALA A 52 -2.78 6.59 6.88
C ALA A 52 -3.27 5.22 6.39
N GLY A 53 -2.37 4.39 5.86
CA GLY A 53 -2.65 3.00 5.51
C GLY A 53 -3.75 2.81 4.47
N MET A 54 -4.31 1.60 4.43
CA MET A 54 -5.32 1.19 3.46
C MET A 54 -6.71 1.76 3.77
N TYR A 55 -7.54 1.88 2.72
CA TYR A 55 -8.97 2.15 2.87
C TYR A 55 -9.63 1.15 3.84
N GLY A 56 -10.50 1.66 4.72
CA GLY A 56 -11.19 0.87 5.74
C GLY A 56 -10.33 0.51 6.96
N SER A 57 -9.11 1.05 7.09
CA SER A 57 -8.26 0.79 8.25
C SER A 57 -8.42 1.80 9.40
N ALA A 58 -9.23 2.85 9.26
CA ALA A 58 -9.38 3.91 10.25
C ALA A 58 -9.68 3.38 11.67
N SER A 59 -10.64 2.47 11.83
CA SER A 59 -10.96 1.88 13.14
C SER A 59 -9.77 1.15 13.78
N LYS A 60 -8.96 0.45 12.97
CA LYS A 60 -7.76 -0.22 13.45
C LYS A 60 -6.68 0.78 13.87
N ILE A 61 -6.51 1.86 13.10
CA ILE A 61 -5.57 2.95 13.39
C ILE A 61 -5.97 3.65 14.70
N LYS A 62 -7.24 4.06 14.83
CA LYS A 62 -7.76 4.70 16.06
C LYS A 62 -7.56 3.82 17.29
N LYS A 63 -7.86 2.53 17.20
CA LYS A 63 -7.64 1.60 18.30
C LYS A 63 -6.17 1.49 18.71
N ALA A 64 -5.26 1.42 17.74
CA ALA A 64 -3.83 1.36 18.03
C ALA A 64 -3.32 2.67 18.66
N ALA A 65 -3.80 3.83 18.20
CA ALA A 65 -3.49 5.12 18.78
C ALA A 65 -4.00 5.25 20.23
N GLU A 66 -5.24 4.81 20.50
CA GLU A 66 -5.80 4.78 21.87
C GLU A 66 -5.00 3.87 22.81
N GLU A 67 -4.51 2.73 22.32
CA GLU A 67 -3.67 1.82 23.11
C GLU A 67 -2.29 2.42 23.43
N LEU A 68 -1.73 3.25 22.54
CA LEU A 68 -0.42 3.89 22.72
C LEU A 68 -0.48 5.17 23.53
N PHE A 69 -1.48 6.02 23.29
CA PHE A 69 -1.51 7.41 23.77
C PHE A 69 -2.72 7.74 24.65
N GLY A 70 -3.63 6.79 24.82
CA GLY A 70 -4.86 7.00 25.58
C GLY A 70 -6.04 7.45 24.73
N LYS A 71 -7.24 7.29 25.28
CA LYS A 71 -8.49 7.68 24.62
C LYS A 71 -8.57 9.20 24.48
N PHE A 72 -9.14 9.65 23.36
CA PHE A 72 -9.35 11.07 23.05
C PHE A 72 -8.07 11.91 22.96
N ASN A 73 -6.92 11.26 22.82
CA ASN A 73 -5.66 11.93 22.55
C ASN A 73 -5.38 11.84 21.03
N TRP A 74 -5.73 12.91 20.31
CA TRP A 74 -5.56 12.99 18.86
C TRP A 74 -4.12 13.39 18.49
N PRO A 75 -3.62 13.02 17.30
CA PRO A 75 -2.30 13.46 16.85
C PRO A 75 -2.28 14.99 16.67
N LYS A 76 -1.09 15.57 16.76
CA LYS A 76 -0.90 16.99 16.42
C LYS A 76 -0.94 17.24 14.90
N ALA A 77 -0.59 16.21 14.12
CA ALA A 77 -0.58 16.24 12.67
C ALA A 77 -0.54 14.83 12.08
N ILE A 78 -0.88 14.72 10.80
CA ILE A 78 -0.59 13.57 9.96
C ILE A 78 0.46 14.02 8.93
N LEU A 79 1.58 13.30 8.84
CA LEU A 79 2.62 13.53 7.86
C LEU A 79 2.47 12.50 6.74
N LEU A 80 2.62 12.89 5.50
CA LEU A 80 2.61 11.97 4.38
C LEU A 80 4.00 11.78 3.80
N THR A 81 4.39 10.53 3.58
CA THR A 81 5.54 10.23 2.74
C THR A 81 5.22 10.52 1.28
N HIS A 82 4.03 10.13 0.84
CA HIS A 82 3.46 10.37 -0.50
C HIS A 82 1.97 10.02 -0.53
N GLY A 83 1.30 10.24 -1.67
CA GLY A 83 -0.16 10.13 -1.78
C GLY A 83 -0.67 8.86 -2.47
N HIS A 84 0.06 7.74 -2.54
CA HIS A 84 -0.49 6.50 -3.09
C HIS A 84 -1.61 5.95 -2.22
N PHE A 85 -2.54 5.23 -2.85
CA PHE A 85 -3.80 4.77 -2.28
C PHE A 85 -3.67 3.95 -0.99
N ASP A 86 -2.57 3.25 -0.81
CA ASP A 86 -2.27 2.43 0.37
C ASP A 86 -1.64 3.22 1.52
N HIS A 87 -1.12 4.43 1.24
CA HIS A 87 -0.62 5.38 2.24
C HIS A 87 -1.67 6.40 2.68
N VAL A 88 -2.69 6.68 1.85
CA VAL A 88 -3.72 7.68 2.14
C VAL A 88 -5.14 7.09 2.26
N GLY A 89 -5.26 5.76 2.33
CA GLY A 89 -6.56 5.09 2.24
C GLY A 89 -7.56 5.46 3.34
N ALA A 90 -7.13 5.69 4.57
CA ALA A 90 -7.96 6.16 5.67
C ALA A 90 -7.79 7.66 5.96
N LEU A 91 -6.95 8.38 5.21
CA LEU A 91 -6.53 9.75 5.52
C LEU A 91 -7.69 10.71 5.65
N LYS A 92 -8.59 10.73 4.65
CA LYS A 92 -9.73 11.67 4.65
C LYS A 92 -10.64 11.48 5.87
N GLU A 93 -10.94 10.23 6.23
CA GLU A 93 -11.75 9.91 7.41
C GLU A 93 -11.06 10.41 8.68
N LEU A 94 -9.78 10.09 8.85
CA LEU A 94 -9.02 10.42 10.05
C LEU A 94 -8.76 11.92 10.19
N ALA A 95 -8.38 12.62 9.12
CA ALA A 95 -8.10 14.05 9.14
C ALA A 95 -9.36 14.86 9.49
N LEU A 96 -10.51 14.48 8.95
CA LEU A 96 -11.79 15.13 9.27
C LEU A 96 -12.28 14.82 10.69
N GLU A 97 -12.13 13.55 11.15
CA GLU A 97 -12.59 13.17 12.48
C GLU A 97 -11.72 13.79 13.60
N TRP A 98 -10.41 13.84 13.39
CA TRP A 98 -9.47 14.39 14.35
C TRP A 98 -9.28 15.90 14.25
N ASP A 99 -9.75 16.50 13.14
CA ASP A 99 -9.59 17.94 12.83
C ASP A 99 -8.13 18.41 12.95
N VAL A 100 -7.24 17.70 12.26
CA VAL A 100 -5.79 17.93 12.33
C VAL A 100 -5.21 18.27 10.95
N PRO A 101 -4.11 19.06 10.91
CA PRO A 101 -3.41 19.32 9.67
C PRO A 101 -2.74 18.07 9.10
N VAL A 102 -2.68 17.99 7.78
CA VAL A 102 -1.98 16.95 7.01
C VAL A 102 -0.83 17.61 6.26
N TYR A 103 0.40 17.27 6.61
CA TYR A 103 1.58 17.83 5.96
C TYR A 103 2.06 16.94 4.82
N ALA A 104 2.28 17.53 3.66
CA ALA A 104 2.82 16.87 2.48
C ALA A 104 3.78 17.78 1.71
N HIS A 105 4.60 17.18 0.84
CA HIS A 105 5.45 17.92 -0.08
C HIS A 105 4.59 18.60 -1.18
N ASN A 106 5.01 19.77 -1.68
CA ASN A 106 4.26 20.54 -2.69
C ASN A 106 3.96 19.73 -3.96
N MET A 107 4.90 18.88 -4.41
CA MET A 107 4.72 18.02 -5.58
C MET A 107 3.72 16.87 -5.37
N GLU A 108 3.23 16.63 -4.14
CA GLU A 108 2.15 15.69 -3.84
C GLU A 108 0.76 16.35 -3.88
N LEU A 109 0.68 17.69 -3.77
CA LEU A 109 -0.59 18.42 -3.73
C LEU A 109 -1.55 18.07 -4.88
N PRO A 110 -1.13 17.98 -6.16
CA PRO A 110 -2.05 17.67 -7.24
C PRO A 110 -2.81 16.36 -7.04
N TYR A 111 -2.18 15.38 -6.40
CA TYR A 111 -2.75 14.07 -6.14
C TYR A 111 -3.60 14.02 -4.86
N LEU A 112 -3.40 14.98 -3.96
CA LEU A 112 -4.09 15.10 -2.67
C LEU A 112 -5.26 16.11 -2.70
N THR A 113 -5.36 16.92 -3.77
CA THR A 113 -6.38 17.96 -3.95
C THR A 113 -7.32 17.72 -5.15
N GLY A 114 -7.27 16.52 -5.72
CA GLY A 114 -8.17 16.17 -6.82
C GLY A 114 -7.72 16.62 -8.22
N LEU A 115 -6.57 17.31 -8.35
CA LEU A 115 -6.16 17.96 -9.61
C LEU A 115 -5.58 16.98 -10.62
N SER A 116 -4.82 15.97 -10.21
CA SER A 116 -4.12 15.06 -11.11
C SER A 116 -4.12 13.63 -10.59
N ASN A 117 -4.16 12.66 -11.52
CA ASN A 117 -3.83 11.28 -11.19
C ASN A 117 -2.32 11.10 -11.21
N TYR A 118 -1.81 10.13 -10.43
CA TYR A 118 -0.44 9.67 -10.57
C TYR A 118 -0.15 9.09 -11.95
N PRO A 119 1.12 9.04 -12.38
CA PRO A 119 1.52 8.26 -13.54
C PRO A 119 0.98 6.83 -13.43
N PRO A 120 0.44 6.24 -14.52
CA PRO A 120 -0.13 4.91 -14.44
C PRO A 120 0.92 3.87 -14.03
N PRO A 121 0.58 2.90 -13.18
CA PRO A 121 1.49 1.81 -12.84
C PRO A 121 1.87 1.02 -14.08
N ASP A 122 3.04 0.39 -14.04
CA ASP A 122 3.56 -0.39 -15.16
C ASP A 122 3.57 -1.90 -14.85
N PRO A 123 2.56 -2.66 -15.29
CA PRO A 123 2.52 -4.11 -15.10
C PRO A 123 3.58 -4.87 -15.92
N SER A 124 4.30 -4.21 -16.84
CA SER A 124 5.29 -4.84 -17.71
C SER A 124 6.65 -5.06 -17.04
N VAL A 125 6.89 -4.46 -15.87
CA VAL A 125 8.15 -4.56 -15.12
C VAL A 125 8.49 -5.99 -14.67
N GLY A 126 7.51 -6.89 -14.62
CA GLY A 126 7.69 -8.25 -14.09
C GLY A 126 7.64 -8.29 -12.56
N GLY A 127 8.19 -9.34 -11.98
CA GLY A 127 8.39 -9.46 -10.52
C GLY A 127 7.28 -10.16 -9.75
N GLY A 128 6.09 -10.36 -10.29
CA GLY A 128 5.06 -11.16 -9.60
C GLY A 128 3.63 -10.66 -9.72
N GLY A 129 2.75 -11.27 -8.91
CA GLY A 129 1.30 -11.03 -8.97
C GLY A 129 0.91 -9.58 -8.68
N MET A 130 1.58 -8.90 -7.76
CA MET A 130 1.32 -7.51 -7.41
C MET A 130 1.59 -6.58 -8.60
N ALA A 131 2.74 -6.73 -9.26
CA ALA A 131 3.08 -5.95 -10.45
C ALA A 131 2.08 -6.23 -11.59
N TYR A 132 1.76 -7.50 -11.83
CA TYR A 132 0.81 -7.89 -12.87
C TYR A 132 -0.58 -7.30 -12.66
N LEU A 133 -1.07 -7.26 -11.41
CA LEU A 133 -2.38 -6.70 -11.05
C LEU A 133 -2.36 -5.17 -10.85
N SER A 134 -1.21 -4.53 -10.98
CA SER A 134 -1.05 -3.10 -10.68
C SER A 134 -1.95 -2.18 -11.51
N PHE A 135 -2.35 -2.59 -12.72
CA PHE A 135 -3.30 -1.85 -13.56
C PHE A 135 -4.70 -1.68 -12.90
N MET A 136 -5.04 -2.52 -11.92
CA MET A 136 -6.30 -2.48 -11.16
C MET A 136 -6.22 -1.56 -9.94
N TYR A 137 -5.03 -1.15 -9.51
CA TYR A 137 -4.88 -0.33 -8.31
C TYR A 137 -5.46 1.07 -8.50
N PRO A 138 -6.06 1.63 -7.43
CA PRO A 138 -6.61 2.97 -7.49
C PRO A 138 -5.55 4.00 -7.88
N LYS A 139 -5.89 4.86 -8.86
CA LYS A 139 -5.03 5.94 -9.36
C LYS A 139 -5.69 7.30 -9.16
N LYS A 140 -6.97 7.30 -8.79
CA LYS A 140 -7.73 8.54 -8.62
C LYS A 140 -7.14 9.33 -7.46
N PRO A 141 -7.02 10.65 -7.63
CA PRO A 141 -6.59 11.51 -6.56
C PRO A 141 -7.64 11.50 -5.44
N ILE A 142 -7.21 11.84 -4.26
CA ILE A 142 -8.12 12.15 -3.15
C ILE A 142 -8.29 13.66 -3.07
N ASP A 143 -9.26 14.13 -2.30
CA ASP A 143 -9.44 15.54 -2.01
C ASP A 143 -9.53 15.73 -0.50
N ILE A 144 -8.46 16.32 0.05
CA ILE A 144 -8.28 16.70 1.45
C ILE A 144 -7.87 18.18 1.56
N THR A 145 -8.26 18.99 0.59
CA THR A 145 -7.88 20.42 0.48
C THR A 145 -8.10 21.19 1.78
N SER A 146 -9.12 20.83 2.56
CA SER A 146 -9.45 21.51 3.83
C SER A 146 -8.42 21.32 4.95
N ASN A 147 -7.61 20.26 4.88
CA ASN A 147 -6.69 19.89 5.95
C ASN A 147 -5.22 19.90 5.52
N ILE A 148 -4.93 20.14 4.22
CA ILE A 148 -3.59 20.03 3.66
C ILE A 148 -2.74 21.25 3.99
N GLU A 149 -1.52 21.00 4.45
CA GLU A 149 -0.47 21.98 4.74
C GLU A 149 0.83 21.55 4.04
N LEU A 150 1.69 22.51 3.73
CA LEU A 150 3.00 22.21 3.18
C LEU A 150 4.00 21.86 4.28
N LEU A 151 4.85 20.87 4.03
CA LEU A 151 6.05 20.66 4.83
C LEU A 151 6.93 21.93 4.75
N PRO A 152 7.46 22.43 5.90
CA PRO A 152 8.34 23.60 5.91
C PRO A 152 9.59 23.40 5.05
N ASP A 153 9.96 24.40 4.24
CA ASP A 153 11.09 24.34 3.29
C ASP A 153 12.47 24.16 3.97
N ASP A 154 12.56 24.46 5.26
CA ASP A 154 13.79 24.30 6.05
C ASP A 154 14.06 22.86 6.51
N GLY A 155 13.19 21.92 6.14
CA GLY A 155 13.31 20.51 6.51
C GLY A 155 12.80 20.18 7.90
N THR A 156 12.30 21.15 8.67
CA THR A 156 11.71 20.91 10.01
C THR A 156 10.33 20.25 9.91
N ILE A 157 9.91 19.65 11.01
CA ILE A 157 8.59 19.00 11.10
C ILE A 157 7.83 19.61 12.27
N PRO A 158 6.64 20.19 12.04
CA PRO A 158 5.81 20.72 13.11
C PRO A 158 5.50 19.66 14.19
N GLY A 159 5.81 20.00 15.44
CA GLY A 159 5.61 19.10 16.60
C GLY A 159 6.69 18.03 16.80
N LEU A 160 7.68 17.91 15.92
CA LEU A 160 8.76 16.92 16.01
C LEU A 160 10.14 17.57 15.82
N PRO A 161 10.66 18.34 16.80
CA PRO A 161 11.92 19.09 16.63
C PRO A 161 13.16 18.22 16.42
N ASP A 162 13.13 16.95 16.84
CA ASP A 162 14.25 16.00 16.68
C ASP A 162 14.23 15.30 15.31
N TRP A 163 13.22 15.57 14.49
CA TRP A 163 13.06 14.98 13.19
C TRP A 163 13.19 16.02 12.09
N ARG A 164 13.64 15.55 10.92
CA ARG A 164 13.58 16.32 9.68
C ARG A 164 13.00 15.49 8.56
N TRP A 165 12.38 16.14 7.61
CA TRP A 165 12.00 15.51 6.36
C TRP A 165 13.07 15.69 5.30
N ILE A 166 13.14 14.77 4.37
CA ILE A 166 14.17 14.69 3.33
C ILE A 166 13.46 14.37 2.03
N GLU A 167 13.68 15.19 1.01
CA GLU A 167 13.20 14.86 -0.33
C GLU A 167 13.85 13.57 -0.84
N THR A 168 13.00 12.64 -1.26
CA THR A 168 13.40 11.34 -1.81
C THR A 168 12.51 10.98 -3.02
N PRO A 169 12.47 11.86 -4.06
CA PRO A 169 11.67 11.65 -5.25
C PRO A 169 12.09 10.40 -6.03
N GLY A 170 11.18 9.92 -6.89
CA GLY A 170 11.41 8.81 -7.80
C GLY A 170 10.27 7.81 -7.78
N HIS A 171 9.86 7.32 -6.60
CA HIS A 171 8.65 6.52 -6.42
C HIS A 171 7.39 7.38 -6.67
N THR A 172 7.37 8.58 -6.14
CA THR A 172 6.49 9.67 -6.58
C THR A 172 7.28 10.96 -6.73
N PRO A 173 6.75 11.99 -7.42
CA PRO A 173 7.46 13.26 -7.62
C PRO A 173 7.77 14.00 -6.33
N GLY A 174 6.86 13.94 -5.36
CA GLY A 174 7.01 14.63 -4.07
C GLY A 174 7.25 13.68 -2.89
N HIS A 175 7.74 12.47 -3.16
CA HIS A 175 8.03 11.52 -2.09
C HIS A 175 9.06 12.10 -1.11
N VAL A 176 8.81 11.92 0.20
CA VAL A 176 9.71 12.31 1.29
C VAL A 176 9.95 11.16 2.26
N SER A 177 11.09 11.20 2.93
CA SER A 177 11.44 10.34 4.05
C SER A 177 11.60 11.17 5.32
N PHE A 178 11.43 10.58 6.50
CA PHE A 178 11.60 11.26 7.78
C PHE A 178 12.77 10.66 8.54
N TYR A 179 13.65 11.52 9.08
CA TYR A 179 14.88 11.09 9.72
C TYR A 179 15.06 11.74 11.08
N ARG A 180 15.39 10.95 12.09
CA ARG A 180 15.73 11.40 13.44
C ARG A 180 17.23 11.26 13.67
N GLU A 181 17.91 12.40 13.88
CA GLU A 181 19.38 12.44 13.81
C GLU A 181 20.07 11.79 15.02
N TYR A 182 19.56 11.99 16.24
CA TYR A 182 20.28 11.59 17.44
C TYR A 182 20.47 10.07 17.57
N ASP A 183 19.55 9.27 17.05
CA ASP A 183 19.63 7.80 17.04
C ASP A 183 19.52 7.18 15.63
N ARG A 184 19.55 8.04 14.61
CA ARG A 184 19.61 7.68 13.20
C ARG A 184 18.46 6.75 12.76
N VAL A 185 17.26 7.04 13.24
CA VAL A 185 16.03 6.36 12.82
C VAL A 185 15.52 6.97 11.53
N LEU A 186 15.31 6.14 10.52
CA LEU A 186 14.80 6.51 9.21
C LEU A 186 13.43 5.88 8.98
N LEU A 187 12.41 6.69 8.69
CA LEU A 187 11.15 6.28 8.08
C LEU A 187 11.25 6.59 6.60
N ALA A 188 11.56 5.58 5.80
CA ALA A 188 11.95 5.76 4.40
C ALA A 188 10.76 5.89 3.44
N GLY A 189 9.52 5.67 3.90
CA GLY A 189 8.39 5.52 3.00
C GLY A 189 8.67 4.42 1.97
N ASP A 190 8.45 4.72 0.72
CA ASP A 190 8.67 3.82 -0.41
C ASP A 190 9.90 4.21 -1.27
N ALA A 191 10.82 5.03 -0.74
CA ALA A 191 12.10 5.30 -1.40
C ALA A 191 12.92 4.01 -1.59
N PHE A 192 12.79 3.09 -0.64
CA PHE A 192 13.18 1.68 -0.72
C PHE A 192 12.30 0.89 0.24
N VAL A 193 12.24 -0.44 0.10
CA VAL A 193 11.41 -1.29 0.93
C VAL A 193 12.24 -2.40 1.58
N THR A 194 11.77 -2.92 2.73
CA THR A 194 12.45 -3.99 3.49
C THR A 194 11.84 -5.36 3.23
N ARG A 195 11.17 -5.51 2.10
CA ARG A 195 10.52 -6.75 1.66
C ARG A 195 10.49 -6.82 0.14
N HIS A 196 10.77 -7.99 -0.40
CA HIS A 196 10.53 -8.26 -1.82
C HIS A 196 9.02 -8.40 -2.09
N GLY A 197 8.33 -7.28 -2.30
CA GLY A 197 6.87 -7.23 -2.46
C GLY A 197 6.34 -7.96 -3.70
N GLU A 198 7.22 -8.25 -4.65
CA GLU A 198 6.89 -8.87 -5.94
C GLU A 198 6.89 -10.42 -5.90
N SER A 199 7.57 -11.03 -4.91
CA SER A 199 7.68 -12.49 -4.78
C SER A 199 6.65 -13.05 -3.79
N VAL A 200 5.82 -13.98 -4.23
CA VAL A 200 4.86 -14.70 -3.36
C VAL A 200 5.57 -15.44 -2.22
N THR A 201 6.76 -15.99 -2.48
CA THR A 201 7.56 -16.70 -1.45
C THR A 201 8.10 -15.75 -0.38
N SER A 202 8.54 -14.54 -0.74
CA SER A 202 8.99 -13.52 0.22
C SER A 202 7.83 -12.99 1.06
N VAL A 203 6.62 -12.95 0.48
CA VAL A 203 5.39 -12.62 1.21
C VAL A 203 5.13 -13.64 2.32
N MET A 204 5.40 -14.91 2.06
CA MET A 204 5.20 -16.02 3.03
C MET A 204 6.33 -16.14 4.06
N THR A 205 7.58 -15.86 3.69
CA THR A 205 8.75 -16.08 4.56
C THR A 205 9.10 -14.88 5.44
N GLN A 206 8.52 -13.69 5.21
CA GLN A 206 8.82 -12.44 5.92
C GLN A 206 10.32 -12.11 6.02
N LYS A 207 11.11 -12.55 5.03
CA LYS A 207 12.54 -12.28 4.98
C LYS A 207 12.75 -10.76 4.94
N ARG A 208 13.55 -10.25 5.88
CA ARG A 208 13.94 -8.84 5.93
C ARG A 208 15.08 -8.63 4.95
N GLU A 209 14.82 -7.91 3.88
CA GLU A 209 15.81 -7.67 2.83
C GLU A 209 15.52 -6.31 2.17
N VAL A 210 16.57 -5.48 2.02
CA VAL A 210 16.46 -4.15 1.41
C VAL A 210 16.35 -4.30 -0.11
N HIS A 211 15.29 -3.74 -0.67
CA HIS A 211 15.02 -3.70 -2.11
C HIS A 211 14.77 -2.26 -2.54
N GLY A 212 14.88 -2.01 -3.84
CA GLY A 212 14.46 -0.73 -4.42
C GLY A 212 12.98 -0.42 -4.15
N PRO A 213 12.51 0.76 -4.57
CA PRO A 213 11.11 1.13 -4.49
C PRO A 213 10.21 0.16 -5.26
N PRO A 214 8.89 0.08 -4.96
CA PRO A 214 7.96 -0.76 -5.70
C PRO A 214 8.01 -0.49 -7.20
N ALA A 215 8.49 -1.48 -7.98
CA ALA A 215 8.90 -1.25 -9.36
C ALA A 215 7.76 -0.81 -10.28
N TYR A 216 6.56 -1.35 -10.07
CA TYR A 216 5.38 -1.03 -10.89
C TYR A 216 4.81 0.38 -10.64
N PHE A 217 5.22 1.06 -9.56
CA PHE A 217 4.82 2.42 -9.19
C PHE A 217 5.99 3.41 -9.19
N THR A 218 7.14 3.08 -9.73
CA THR A 218 8.30 3.98 -9.77
C THR A 218 8.46 4.60 -11.16
N PRO A 219 7.97 5.83 -11.37
CA PRO A 219 8.01 6.51 -12.66
C PRO A 219 9.32 7.22 -12.98
N ASP A 220 10.25 7.37 -12.01
CA ASP A 220 11.55 8.01 -12.22
C ASP A 220 12.67 7.25 -11.48
N TRP A 221 13.36 6.40 -12.22
CA TRP A 221 14.45 5.58 -11.70
C TRP A 221 15.73 6.36 -11.41
N ILE A 222 15.95 7.49 -12.09
CA ILE A 222 17.12 8.34 -11.88
C ILE A 222 16.98 9.05 -10.54
N SER A 223 15.84 9.65 -10.28
CA SER A 223 15.56 10.28 -9.00
C SER A 223 15.51 9.27 -7.85
N ALA A 224 14.93 8.08 -8.08
CA ALA A 224 14.89 7.00 -7.10
C ALA A 224 16.30 6.54 -6.70
N GLN A 225 17.22 6.40 -7.65
CA GLN A 225 18.62 6.08 -7.38
C GLN A 225 19.27 7.15 -6.48
N ARG A 226 19.16 8.42 -6.85
CA ARG A 226 19.72 9.55 -6.07
C ARG A 226 19.13 9.59 -4.66
N SER A 227 17.85 9.30 -4.52
CA SER A 227 17.16 9.23 -3.23
C SER A 227 17.73 8.13 -2.35
N VAL A 228 17.94 6.93 -2.88
CA VAL A 228 18.55 5.82 -2.14
C VAL A 228 20.01 6.13 -1.79
N GLU A 229 20.80 6.70 -2.70
CA GLU A 229 22.17 7.13 -2.42
C GLU A 229 22.23 8.17 -1.29
N LYS A 230 21.31 9.17 -1.31
CA LYS A 230 21.16 10.19 -0.27
C LYS A 230 20.82 9.54 1.08
N LEU A 231 19.84 8.62 1.13
CA LEU A 231 19.46 7.95 2.36
C LEU A 231 20.56 7.02 2.88
N ALA A 232 21.29 6.34 2.01
CA ALA A 232 22.43 5.50 2.40
C ALA A 232 23.57 6.33 3.02
N SER A 233 23.80 7.56 2.54
CA SER A 233 24.83 8.46 3.08
C SER A 233 24.55 8.92 4.51
N LEU A 234 23.30 8.87 4.97
CA LEU A 234 22.91 9.15 6.36
C LEU A 234 23.33 8.04 7.35
N GLN A 235 23.71 6.87 6.83
CA GLN A 235 24.07 5.71 7.63
C GLN A 235 23.02 5.40 8.74
N PRO A 236 21.75 5.20 8.38
CA PRO A 236 20.71 4.96 9.38
C PRO A 236 21.02 3.73 10.22
N GLU A 237 20.74 3.81 11.53
CA GLU A 237 20.86 2.69 12.45
C GLU A 237 19.62 1.77 12.38
N ILE A 238 18.45 2.38 12.15
CA ILE A 238 17.19 1.70 11.96
C ILE A 238 16.51 2.30 10.73
N ALA A 239 16.00 1.44 9.84
CA ALA A 239 15.11 1.85 8.78
C ALA A 239 13.78 1.11 8.88
N ALA A 240 12.70 1.87 8.82
CA ALA A 240 11.33 1.41 8.71
C ALA A 240 10.73 1.98 7.42
N THR A 241 10.01 1.16 6.66
CA THR A 241 9.59 1.46 5.28
C THR A 241 8.09 1.26 5.11
N GLY A 242 7.50 1.78 4.04
CA GLY A 242 6.09 1.55 3.73
C GLY A 242 5.75 0.06 3.61
N HIS A 243 6.69 -0.77 3.17
CA HIS A 243 6.47 -2.20 3.00
C HIS A 243 7.59 -3.03 3.61
N GLY A 244 7.23 -3.98 4.47
CA GLY A 244 8.15 -4.87 5.16
C GLY A 244 8.31 -4.53 6.65
N MET A 245 9.16 -5.29 7.33
CA MET A 245 9.47 -5.05 8.74
C MET A 245 10.73 -4.20 8.87
N PRO A 246 10.89 -3.43 9.94
CA PRO A 246 12.11 -2.66 10.17
C PRO A 246 13.36 -3.55 10.15
N ILE A 247 14.45 -2.98 9.65
CA ILE A 247 15.79 -3.56 9.65
C ILE A 247 16.76 -2.62 10.36
N GLN A 248 17.77 -3.14 11.03
CA GLN A 248 18.67 -2.33 11.87
C GLN A 248 20.11 -2.81 11.85
N GLY A 249 21.00 -1.95 12.32
CA GLY A 249 22.40 -2.26 12.55
C GLY A 249 23.18 -2.57 11.28
N GLN A 250 24.15 -3.47 11.40
CA GLN A 250 25.06 -3.82 10.31
C GLN A 250 24.33 -4.35 9.07
N ASP A 251 23.31 -5.20 9.28
CA ASP A 251 22.51 -5.76 8.18
C ASP A 251 21.87 -4.68 7.32
N LEU A 252 21.31 -3.64 7.95
CA LEU A 252 20.77 -2.49 7.24
C LEU A 252 21.84 -1.74 6.47
N GLN A 253 22.94 -1.42 7.13
CA GLN A 253 24.01 -0.61 6.53
C GLN A 253 24.67 -1.29 5.34
N GLU A 254 24.91 -2.61 5.44
CA GLU A 254 25.48 -3.41 4.35
C GLU A 254 24.53 -3.49 3.16
N GLN A 255 23.26 -3.84 3.42
CA GLN A 255 22.26 -4.02 2.35
C GLN A 255 21.90 -2.68 1.68
N LEU A 256 21.72 -1.60 2.45
CA LEU A 256 21.39 -0.28 1.89
C LEU A 256 22.57 0.29 1.09
N ARG A 257 23.81 0.09 1.55
CA ARG A 257 25.02 0.45 0.80
C ARG A 257 25.14 -0.37 -0.49
N ALA A 258 24.86 -1.67 -0.44
CA ALA A 258 24.86 -2.53 -1.61
C ALA A 258 23.81 -2.08 -2.64
N LEU A 259 22.59 -1.76 -2.19
CA LEU A 259 21.53 -1.21 -3.03
C LEU A 259 21.95 0.11 -3.66
N ALA A 260 22.49 1.07 -2.89
CA ALA A 260 22.92 2.37 -3.39
C ALA A 260 24.03 2.23 -4.45
N SER A 261 25.05 1.38 -4.16
CA SER A 261 26.19 1.18 -5.07
C SER A 261 25.85 0.42 -6.36
N ASN A 262 24.79 -0.40 -6.34
CA ASN A 262 24.40 -1.26 -7.45
C ASN A 262 22.94 -1.06 -7.87
N PHE A 263 22.39 0.11 -7.66
CA PHE A 263 20.96 0.41 -7.77
C PHE A 263 20.35 -0.07 -9.09
N ARG A 264 21.02 0.24 -10.23
CA ARG A 264 20.52 -0.15 -11.54
C ARG A 264 20.38 -1.67 -11.68
N ALA A 265 21.33 -2.44 -11.18
CA ALA A 265 21.31 -3.90 -11.26
C ALA A 265 20.32 -4.53 -10.30
N MET A 266 20.11 -3.93 -9.11
CA MET A 266 19.28 -4.50 -8.04
C MET A 266 17.84 -4.05 -8.07
N ALA A 267 17.56 -2.80 -8.50
CA ALA A 267 16.23 -2.20 -8.40
C ALA A 267 15.55 -1.94 -9.74
N VAL A 268 16.31 -1.50 -10.77
CA VAL A 268 15.70 -1.11 -12.05
C VAL A 268 15.27 -2.35 -12.82
N PRO A 269 14.00 -2.47 -13.24
CA PRO A 269 13.53 -3.58 -14.04
C PRO A 269 14.26 -3.70 -15.37
N LYS A 270 14.33 -4.91 -15.92
CA LYS A 270 14.93 -5.14 -17.24
C LYS A 270 14.11 -4.53 -18.39
N GLN A 271 12.81 -4.31 -18.15
CA GLN A 271 11.87 -3.71 -19.09
C GLN A 271 10.81 -2.91 -18.32
N GLY A 272 10.23 -1.93 -18.96
CA GLY A 272 9.17 -1.10 -18.39
C GLY A 272 9.10 0.25 -19.08
N ARG A 273 7.91 0.89 -19.04
CA ARG A 273 7.70 2.19 -19.69
C ARG A 273 8.58 3.30 -19.13
N TYR A 274 8.95 3.21 -17.84
CA TYR A 274 9.73 4.21 -17.14
C TYR A 274 11.24 3.90 -17.08
N VAL A 275 11.68 2.77 -17.67
CA VAL A 275 13.09 2.35 -17.63
C VAL A 275 13.97 3.19 -18.55
N ALA A 276 13.46 3.56 -19.72
CA ALA A 276 14.20 4.38 -20.68
C ALA A 276 14.03 5.88 -20.42
N GLU A 277 12.81 6.30 -20.08
CA GLU A 277 12.46 7.70 -19.87
C GLU A 277 11.52 7.81 -18.67
N PRO A 278 11.71 8.78 -17.76
CA PRO A 278 10.82 9.01 -16.63
C PRO A 278 9.49 9.63 -17.07
N ALA A 279 8.46 9.52 -16.23
CA ALA A 279 7.34 10.43 -16.30
C ALA A 279 7.78 11.82 -15.81
N ILE A 280 7.24 12.87 -16.42
CA ILE A 280 7.51 14.25 -16.00
C ILE A 280 6.26 14.78 -15.28
N ALA A 281 6.47 15.33 -14.10
CA ALA A 281 5.45 15.99 -13.29
C ALA A 281 5.92 17.37 -12.85
N ASN A 282 4.97 18.25 -12.54
CA ASN A 282 5.18 19.56 -11.93
C ASN A 282 4.13 19.82 -10.84
N GLU A 283 4.05 21.03 -10.34
CA GLU A 283 3.09 21.45 -9.30
C GLU A 283 1.62 21.36 -9.72
N GLN A 284 1.30 21.17 -10.99
CA GLN A 284 -0.05 20.92 -11.51
C GLN A 284 -0.33 19.43 -11.72
N GLY A 285 0.67 18.57 -11.52
CA GLY A 285 0.57 17.11 -11.66
C GLY A 285 1.37 16.57 -12.84
N VAL A 286 0.87 15.50 -13.45
CA VAL A 286 1.56 14.78 -14.53
C VAL A 286 1.52 15.56 -15.83
N VAL A 287 2.71 15.85 -16.40
CA VAL A 287 2.89 16.56 -17.67
C VAL A 287 3.04 15.58 -18.84
N THR A 288 3.94 14.60 -18.71
CA THR A 288 4.17 13.58 -19.73
C THR A 288 4.37 12.20 -19.12
N VAL A 289 3.92 11.20 -19.87
CA VAL A 289 4.08 9.79 -19.50
C VAL A 289 4.59 9.04 -20.73
N PRO A 290 5.71 8.30 -20.63
CA PRO A 290 6.19 7.46 -21.73
C PRO A 290 5.13 6.45 -22.17
N PRO A 291 5.11 6.02 -23.44
CA PRO A 291 4.17 5.03 -23.93
C PRO A 291 4.35 3.68 -23.22
N PRO A 292 3.28 2.88 -23.06
CA PRO A 292 3.40 1.55 -22.47
C PRO A 292 4.26 0.63 -23.33
N VAL A 293 5.11 -0.17 -22.69
CA VAL A 293 5.88 -1.22 -23.39
C VAL A 293 4.96 -2.42 -23.63
N GLY A 294 5.01 -2.99 -24.83
CA GLY A 294 4.23 -4.19 -25.13
C GLY A 294 4.64 -5.36 -24.23
N ASN A 295 3.68 -5.93 -23.49
CA ASN A 295 3.94 -7.07 -22.62
C ASN A 295 3.56 -8.39 -23.32
N PRO A 296 4.52 -9.16 -23.86
CA PRO A 296 4.23 -10.46 -24.49
C PRO A 296 3.68 -11.48 -23.47
N ILE A 297 4.04 -11.38 -22.19
CA ILE A 297 3.58 -12.27 -21.11
C ILE A 297 2.11 -11.98 -20.76
N GLY A 298 1.67 -10.73 -20.84
CA GLY A 298 0.28 -10.34 -20.58
C GLY A 298 -0.73 -11.00 -21.50
N LYS A 299 -0.39 -11.17 -22.77
CA LYS A 299 -1.23 -11.90 -23.75
C LYS A 299 -1.33 -13.40 -23.41
N THR A 300 -0.23 -14.02 -23.00
CA THR A 300 -0.18 -15.44 -22.63
C THR A 300 -0.93 -15.72 -21.32
N LEU A 301 -0.78 -14.88 -20.31
CA LEU A 301 -1.48 -15.02 -19.03
C LEU A 301 -2.97 -14.72 -19.12
N LEU A 302 -3.38 -13.77 -19.97
CA LEU A 302 -4.80 -13.54 -20.26
C LEU A 302 -5.44 -14.79 -20.89
N THR A 303 -4.73 -15.44 -21.78
CA THR A 303 -5.18 -16.70 -22.43
C THR A 303 -5.26 -17.84 -21.42
N VAL A 304 -4.26 -17.99 -20.54
CA VAL A 304 -4.26 -19.01 -19.48
C VAL A 304 -5.32 -18.72 -18.42
N GLY A 305 -5.52 -17.45 -18.03
CA GLY A 305 -6.57 -17.04 -17.11
C GLY A 305 -7.97 -17.30 -17.64
N LEU A 306 -8.22 -17.03 -18.93
CA LEU A 306 -9.49 -17.33 -19.60
C LEU A 306 -9.74 -18.85 -19.71
N LEU A 307 -8.68 -19.62 -20.00
CA LEU A 307 -8.79 -21.09 -20.05
C LEU A 307 -9.05 -21.68 -18.65
N SER A 308 -8.44 -21.13 -17.60
CA SER A 308 -8.70 -21.56 -16.22
C SER A 308 -10.12 -21.21 -15.76
N ALA A 309 -10.62 -20.02 -16.09
CA ALA A 309 -12.00 -19.62 -15.79
C ALA A 309 -13.02 -20.50 -16.55
N ALA A 310 -12.75 -20.82 -17.82
CA ALA A 310 -13.56 -21.75 -18.62
C ALA A 310 -13.53 -23.17 -18.03
N GLY A 311 -12.38 -23.64 -17.55
CA GLY A 311 -12.24 -24.93 -16.87
C GLY A 311 -13.05 -25.00 -15.57
N VAL A 312 -13.02 -23.96 -14.73
CA VAL A 312 -13.81 -23.87 -13.50
C VAL A 312 -15.31 -23.84 -13.83
N ALA A 313 -15.72 -23.04 -14.83
CA ALA A 313 -17.11 -22.99 -15.27
C ALA A 313 -17.62 -24.36 -15.77
N LEU A 314 -16.78 -25.10 -16.50
CA LEU A 314 -17.11 -26.46 -16.98
C LEU A 314 -17.26 -27.46 -15.83
N VAL A 315 -16.40 -27.40 -14.82
CA VAL A 315 -16.49 -28.24 -13.61
C VAL A 315 -17.76 -27.93 -12.81
N LEU A 316 -18.10 -26.66 -12.63
CA LEU A 316 -19.33 -26.24 -11.95
C LEU A 316 -20.57 -26.67 -12.73
N TRP A 317 -20.57 -26.52 -14.05
CA TRP A 317 -21.67 -26.97 -14.91
C TRP A 317 -21.85 -28.49 -14.86
N ASN A 318 -20.76 -29.27 -14.93
CA ASN A 318 -20.84 -30.73 -14.78
C ASN A 318 -21.35 -31.17 -13.37
N LYS A 319 -20.98 -30.40 -12.32
CA LYS A 319 -21.51 -30.64 -10.96
C LYS A 319 -23.00 -30.38 -10.86
N GLN A 320 -23.50 -29.30 -11.48
CA GLN A 320 -24.94 -29.01 -11.56
C GLN A 320 -25.71 -30.05 -12.37
N LYS A 321 -25.15 -30.51 -13.52
CA LYS A 321 -25.76 -31.61 -14.31
C LYS A 321 -25.86 -32.91 -13.50
N LYS A 322 -24.83 -33.27 -12.74
CA LYS A 322 -24.87 -34.47 -11.86
C LYS A 322 -25.90 -34.32 -10.74
N GLN A 323 -26.02 -33.15 -10.13
CA GLN A 323 -27.05 -32.92 -9.10
C GLN A 323 -28.47 -32.96 -9.65
N ALA A 324 -28.70 -32.43 -10.86
CA ALA A 324 -29.98 -32.49 -11.55
C ALA A 324 -30.37 -33.94 -11.92
N ALA A 325 -29.39 -34.76 -12.37
CA ALA A 325 -29.61 -36.18 -12.65
C ALA A 325 -29.94 -36.99 -11.39
N THR A 326 -29.26 -36.67 -10.25
CA THR A 326 -29.54 -37.32 -8.97
C THR A 326 -30.93 -36.94 -8.44
N ARG A 327 -31.37 -35.69 -8.59
CA ARG A 327 -32.74 -35.25 -8.25
C ARG A 327 -33.81 -35.97 -9.10
N LYS A 328 -33.57 -36.14 -10.39
CA LYS A 328 -34.48 -36.92 -11.26
C LYS A 328 -34.59 -38.36 -10.78
N ASN A 329 -33.49 -39.04 -10.47
CA ASN A 329 -33.53 -40.42 -9.97
C ASN A 329 -34.24 -40.58 -8.65
N ILE A 330 -34.12 -39.63 -7.71
CA ILE A 330 -34.84 -39.66 -6.41
C ILE A 330 -36.34 -39.50 -6.63
N LEU A 331 -36.76 -38.68 -7.58
CA LEU A 331 -38.18 -38.49 -7.92
C LEU A 331 -38.79 -39.73 -8.60
N TYR A 332 -38.02 -40.53 -9.34
CA TYR A 332 -38.50 -41.78 -9.96
C TYR A 332 -38.55 -42.97 -9.00
N HIS A 333 -37.75 -43.00 -7.93
CA HIS A 333 -37.73 -44.12 -6.97
C HIS A 333 -38.77 -44.00 -5.83
N ASN A 334 -39.37 -42.82 -5.62
CA ASN A 334 -40.40 -42.59 -4.60
C ASN A 334 -41.83 -42.55 -5.15
N ARG A 335 -42.11 -43.24 -6.27
CA ARG A 335 -43.53 -43.43 -6.69
C ARG A 335 -44.19 -44.53 -5.85
N PRO A 336 -45.28 -44.24 -5.13
CA PRO A 336 -46.09 -45.30 -4.49
C PRO A 336 -46.71 -46.20 -5.57
N THR A 337 -46.61 -47.50 -5.39
CA THR A 337 -47.21 -48.52 -6.27
C THR A 337 -48.64 -48.72 -5.92
N SER A 338 -49.53 -47.72 -5.98
CA SER A 338 -50.94 -47.89 -5.92
C SER A 338 -51.67 -46.90 -6.80
N GLY A 339 -52.41 -47.42 -7.77
CA GLY A 339 -52.95 -46.74 -8.91
C GLY A 339 -53.94 -45.62 -8.62
N ALA A 340 -53.78 -44.57 -9.35
CA ALA A 340 -54.78 -43.71 -9.99
C ALA A 340 -53.95 -42.61 -10.81
N PRO A 341 -54.42 -42.26 -12.00
CA PRO A 341 -53.68 -41.25 -12.81
C PRO A 341 -54.11 -39.84 -12.37
N TYR A 342 -53.17 -39.12 -11.74
CA TYR A 342 -53.34 -37.69 -11.63
C TYR A 342 -52.53 -37.03 -12.75
N ALA A 343 -53.23 -36.29 -13.62
CA ALA A 343 -52.61 -35.38 -14.58
C ALA A 343 -52.02 -34.20 -13.79
N VAL A 344 -50.69 -34.07 -13.83
CA VAL A 344 -49.99 -32.87 -13.34
C VAL A 344 -49.70 -32.00 -14.55
N THR A 345 -50.39 -30.90 -14.70
CA THR A 345 -50.05 -29.79 -15.60
C THR A 345 -48.79 -29.16 -15.09
N ILE A 346 -47.74 -29.18 -15.89
CA ILE A 346 -46.52 -28.44 -15.64
C ILE A 346 -46.76 -27.05 -16.21
N GLU A 347 -46.90 -26.04 -15.35
CA GLU A 347 -46.70 -24.66 -15.78
C GLU A 347 -45.21 -24.45 -16.04
N GLU A 348 -44.89 -24.06 -17.28
CA GLU A 348 -43.56 -23.60 -17.66
C GLU A 348 -43.32 -22.22 -17.02
N ASP A 349 -42.39 -22.15 -16.08
CA ASP A 349 -41.87 -20.90 -15.52
C ASP A 349 -41.24 -20.07 -16.63
N ASN A 350 -41.88 -18.96 -16.98
CA ASN A 350 -41.40 -17.94 -17.91
C ASN A 350 -40.35 -17.05 -17.23
N PRO A 351 -39.08 -17.04 -17.68
CA PRO A 351 -38.03 -16.27 -17.02
C PRO A 351 -38.07 -14.74 -17.23
N ASN A 352 -39.12 -14.17 -17.85
CA ASN A 352 -39.21 -12.77 -18.23
C ASN A 352 -40.23 -11.91 -17.45
N ALA A 353 -40.67 -12.31 -16.26
CA ALA A 353 -41.64 -11.55 -15.46
C ALA A 353 -40.98 -10.78 -14.31
N TYR A 354 -40.05 -9.87 -14.61
CA TYR A 354 -39.69 -8.78 -13.70
C TYR A 354 -39.55 -7.49 -14.49
N THR A 355 -40.65 -6.80 -14.75
CA THR A 355 -40.65 -5.39 -15.05
C THR A 355 -41.51 -4.64 -14.04
N ASN A 356 -40.82 -3.77 -13.30
CA ASN A 356 -41.25 -2.48 -12.74
C ASN A 356 -42.72 -2.32 -12.26
N ASN A 357 -42.84 -2.00 -10.94
CA ASN A 357 -43.67 -0.88 -10.50
C ASN A 357 -43.40 -0.56 -9.03
N TYR A 358 -42.83 0.61 -8.80
CA TYR A 358 -43.00 1.36 -7.55
C TYR A 358 -43.63 2.72 -7.86
N PRO A 359 -44.59 3.17 -7.05
CA PRO A 359 -45.07 4.54 -7.07
C PRO A 359 -44.09 5.52 -6.42
#